data_00611c82ff413825d328047ef7941b5f
#
_entry.id   00611c82ff413825d328047ef7941b5f
#
_cell.length_a   1.000
_cell.length_b   1.000
_cell.length_c   1.000
_cell.angle_alpha   90.00
_cell.angle_beta   90.00
_cell.angle_gamma   90.00
#
_symmetry.space_group_name_H-M   'P 1'
#
loop_
_entity.id
_entity.type
_entity.pdbx_description
1 polymer ?
#
loop_
_entity_poly.entity_id
_entity_poly.type
_entity_poly.pdbx_seq_one_letter_code
_entity_poly.pdbx_strand_id
1 'polypeptide(L)'
;YIPADIYVRYLRANNKDVVFIGGTDEHGVPISIKAKNEGVSPKEVVDRYHGIIKNSLEGLGISLDFFGQTSSSNHYDVATEWFQKLHNDGVFSEEVLQQYYDEENKQFLADRYITGICPSCKQDGAYGDQCEKCGASLSPTELINPKSALSGNKPVLKETKHWYLPLNNFEPWLKEWIEKKKPLLKSNVYGQVKSWLDEGLRPRAITRDLEWGVPVPVKGGEG
;
A
#
# COMPACT_ATOMS: atom_id res chain seq x y z
N TYR A 1 2.06 7.56 17.43
CA TYR A 1 1.01 7.43 18.46
C TYR A 1 1.19 8.44 19.62
N ILE A 2 2.38 8.55 20.24
CA ILE A 2 2.61 9.40 21.44
C ILE A 2 2.19 10.87 21.24
N PRO A 3 2.56 11.60 20.16
CA PRO A 3 2.12 12.97 19.98
C PRO A 3 0.59 13.10 19.83
N ALA A 4 -0.05 12.13 19.19
CA ALA A 4 -1.50 12.10 19.04
C ALA A 4 -2.19 11.82 20.39
N ASP A 5 -1.67 10.90 21.20
CA ASP A 5 -2.20 10.61 22.53
C ASP A 5 -2.11 11.83 23.47
N ILE A 6 -0.98 12.54 23.47
CA ILE A 6 -0.82 13.79 24.24
C ILE A 6 -1.90 14.81 23.84
N TYR A 7 -2.13 14.99 22.54
CA TYR A 7 -3.14 15.93 22.06
C TYR A 7 -4.55 15.48 22.43
N VAL A 8 -4.87 14.21 22.29
CA VAL A 8 -6.17 13.65 22.68
C VAL A 8 -6.43 13.83 24.19
N ARG A 9 -5.42 13.55 25.04
CA ARG A 9 -5.51 13.80 26.48
C ARG A 9 -5.77 15.26 26.79
N TYR A 10 -5.10 16.17 26.09
CA TYR A 10 -5.36 17.61 26.24
C TYR A 10 -6.81 17.95 25.85
N LEU A 11 -7.32 17.43 24.76
CA LEU A 11 -8.70 17.67 24.33
C LEU A 11 -9.72 17.11 25.34
N ARG A 12 -9.52 15.89 25.82
CA ARG A 12 -10.37 15.25 26.84
C ARG A 12 -10.36 16.04 28.16
N ALA A 13 -9.18 16.52 28.59
CA ALA A 13 -9.06 17.35 29.78
C ALA A 13 -9.79 18.70 29.65
N ASN A 14 -10.01 19.17 28.43
CA ASN A 14 -10.79 20.37 28.12
C ASN A 14 -12.28 20.07 27.78
N ASN A 15 -12.78 18.88 28.17
CA ASN A 15 -14.14 18.43 27.91
C ASN A 15 -14.56 18.47 26.44
N LYS A 16 -13.62 18.22 25.51
CA LYS A 16 -13.93 18.05 24.10
C LYS A 16 -14.35 16.61 23.84
N ASP A 17 -15.39 16.46 23.03
CA ASP A 17 -15.77 15.17 22.49
C ASP A 17 -14.76 14.78 21.43
N VAL A 18 -14.05 13.66 21.66
CA VAL A 18 -12.98 13.18 20.78
C VAL A 18 -12.92 11.67 20.79
N VAL A 19 -12.87 11.08 19.60
CA VAL A 19 -12.64 9.65 19.39
C VAL A 19 -11.22 9.46 18.88
N PHE A 20 -10.44 8.62 19.58
CA PHE A 20 -9.08 8.29 19.21
C PHE A 20 -9.01 6.86 18.70
N ILE A 21 -8.86 6.71 17.40
CA ILE A 21 -8.80 5.42 16.74
C ILE A 21 -7.40 5.16 16.17
N GLY A 22 -7.03 3.90 16.14
CA GLY A 22 -5.83 3.39 15.49
C GLY A 22 -6.09 2.02 14.91
N GLY A 23 -5.08 1.43 14.31
CA GLY A 23 -5.17 0.08 13.75
C GLY A 23 -3.88 -0.37 13.14
N THR A 24 -3.86 -1.64 12.74
CA THR A 24 -2.78 -2.26 11.98
C THR A 24 -3.13 -2.31 10.50
N ASP A 25 -2.20 -1.89 9.65
CA ASP A 25 -2.23 -2.14 8.22
C ASP A 25 -1.70 -3.55 7.97
N GLU A 26 -2.57 -4.42 7.44
CA GLU A 26 -2.37 -5.86 7.47
C GLU A 26 -2.28 -6.50 6.09
N HIS A 27 -2.13 -5.71 5.05
CA HIS A 27 -1.96 -6.19 3.69
C HIS A 27 -0.58 -5.84 3.13
N GLY A 28 -0.19 -6.58 2.10
CA GLY A 28 1.03 -6.34 1.36
C GLY A 28 2.00 -7.53 1.36
N VAL A 29 2.90 -7.48 0.40
CA VAL A 29 3.89 -8.52 0.09
C VAL A 29 4.73 -8.98 1.28
N PRO A 30 5.25 -8.11 2.18
CA PRO A 30 6.06 -8.56 3.30
C PRO A 30 5.35 -9.54 4.24
N ILE A 31 4.04 -9.40 4.40
CA ILE A 31 3.22 -10.29 5.24
C ILE A 31 3.13 -11.67 4.61
N SER A 32 2.85 -11.76 3.31
CA SER A 32 2.78 -13.02 2.57
C SER A 32 4.12 -13.75 2.55
N ILE A 33 5.23 -13.02 2.35
CA ILE A 33 6.58 -13.60 2.44
C ILE A 33 6.86 -14.16 3.84
N LYS A 34 6.54 -13.41 4.88
CA LYS A 34 6.75 -13.84 6.26
C LYS A 34 5.91 -15.07 6.60
N ALA A 35 4.64 -15.08 6.21
CA ALA A 35 3.75 -16.23 6.38
C ALA A 35 4.31 -17.49 5.71
N LYS A 36 4.75 -17.37 4.46
CA LYS A 36 5.39 -18.46 3.71
C LYS A 36 6.65 -18.99 4.42
N ASN A 37 7.53 -18.09 4.86
CA ASN A 37 8.77 -18.47 5.54
C ASN A 37 8.54 -19.16 6.90
N GLU A 38 7.45 -18.81 7.58
CA GLU A 38 7.07 -19.41 8.87
C GLU A 38 6.15 -20.64 8.73
N GLY A 39 5.66 -20.94 7.51
CA GLY A 39 4.73 -22.04 7.26
C GLY A 39 3.35 -21.84 7.90
N VAL A 40 2.91 -20.59 8.03
CA VAL A 40 1.63 -20.21 8.61
C VAL A 40 0.81 -19.36 7.63
N SER A 41 -0.47 -19.11 7.92
CA SER A 41 -1.29 -18.23 7.10
C SER A 41 -0.93 -16.74 7.30
N PRO A 42 -1.15 -15.86 6.30
CA PRO A 42 -1.03 -14.42 6.47
C PRO A 42 -1.87 -13.89 7.65
N LYS A 43 -3.06 -14.45 7.86
CA LYS A 43 -3.95 -14.09 8.98
C LYS A 43 -3.31 -14.33 10.34
N GLU A 44 -2.66 -15.49 10.53
CA GLU A 44 -1.96 -15.79 11.79
C GLU A 44 -0.81 -14.81 12.05
N VAL A 45 -0.09 -14.40 11.00
CA VAL A 45 0.98 -13.40 11.12
C VAL A 45 0.41 -12.07 11.59
N VAL A 46 -0.62 -11.55 10.91
CA VAL A 46 -1.17 -10.23 11.25
C VAL A 46 -1.85 -10.21 12.62
N ASP A 47 -2.58 -11.27 13.00
CA ASP A 47 -3.20 -11.36 14.33
C ASP A 47 -2.17 -11.33 15.45
N ARG A 48 -1.07 -12.05 15.28
CA ARG A 48 0.04 -12.04 16.25
C ARG A 48 0.64 -10.66 16.41
N TYR A 49 0.96 -9.98 15.30
CA TYR A 49 1.55 -8.64 15.36
C TYR A 49 0.55 -7.58 15.81
N HIS A 50 -0.72 -7.69 15.43
CA HIS A 50 -1.78 -6.84 15.97
C HIS A 50 -1.82 -6.90 17.50
N GLY A 51 -1.82 -8.10 18.06
CA GLY A 51 -1.79 -8.29 19.52
C GLY A 51 -0.55 -7.69 20.19
N ILE A 52 0.64 -7.90 19.60
CA ILE A 52 1.90 -7.32 20.12
C ILE A 52 1.84 -5.79 20.10
N ILE A 53 1.42 -5.19 18.99
CA ILE A 53 1.34 -3.73 18.84
C ILE A 53 0.31 -3.15 19.81
N LYS A 54 -0.88 -3.75 19.88
CA LYS A 54 -1.94 -3.32 20.80
C LYS A 54 -1.46 -3.33 22.26
N ASN A 55 -0.90 -4.45 22.71
CA ASN A 55 -0.38 -4.59 24.08
C ASN A 55 0.75 -3.60 24.37
N SER A 56 1.60 -3.31 23.38
CA SER A 56 2.69 -2.32 23.51
C SER A 56 2.13 -0.90 23.68
N LEU A 57 1.11 -0.53 22.92
CA LEU A 57 0.45 0.78 23.04
C LEU A 57 -0.26 0.92 24.39
N GLU A 58 -0.98 -0.12 24.82
CA GLU A 58 -1.63 -0.17 26.15
C GLU A 58 -0.58 -0.08 27.27
N GLY A 59 0.55 -0.79 27.14
CA GLY A 59 1.66 -0.75 28.10
C GLY A 59 2.32 0.63 28.21
N LEU A 60 2.28 1.43 27.14
CA LEU A 60 2.68 2.84 27.15
C LEU A 60 1.59 3.78 27.69
N GLY A 61 0.45 3.24 28.07
CA GLY A 61 -0.70 4.00 28.57
C GLY A 61 -1.42 4.81 27.49
N ILE A 62 -1.24 4.48 26.21
CA ILE A 62 -1.94 5.14 25.09
C ILE A 62 -3.41 4.68 25.11
N SER A 63 -4.31 5.63 25.23
CA SER A 63 -5.74 5.40 25.43
C SER A 63 -6.53 5.55 24.12
N LEU A 64 -6.49 4.51 23.30
CA LEU A 64 -7.31 4.40 22.10
C LEU A 64 -8.76 3.97 22.47
N ASP A 65 -9.75 4.59 21.83
CA ASP A 65 -11.15 4.16 21.94
C ASP A 65 -11.40 2.91 21.10
N PHE A 66 -10.68 2.78 19.98
CA PHE A 66 -10.74 1.61 19.12
C PHE A 66 -9.37 1.35 18.48
N PHE A 67 -8.97 0.08 18.42
CA PHE A 67 -7.79 -0.37 17.70
C PHE A 67 -8.16 -1.49 16.75
N GLY A 68 -8.28 -1.17 15.46
CA GLY A 68 -8.81 -2.04 14.42
C GLY A 68 -7.75 -2.80 13.62
N GLN A 69 -8.24 -3.64 12.73
CA GLN A 69 -7.45 -4.43 11.77
C GLN A 69 -7.99 -4.19 10.36
N THR A 70 -7.11 -3.91 9.39
CA THR A 70 -7.54 -3.80 7.99
C THR A 70 -7.93 -5.16 7.37
N SER A 71 -7.59 -6.27 8.02
CA SER A 71 -8.05 -7.63 7.67
C SER A 71 -9.38 -8.02 8.32
N SER A 72 -10.08 -7.11 9.01
CA SER A 72 -11.39 -7.37 9.59
C SER A 72 -12.50 -7.42 8.53
N SER A 73 -13.55 -8.21 8.77
CA SER A 73 -14.71 -8.29 7.88
C SER A 73 -15.35 -6.92 7.62
N ASN A 74 -15.53 -6.12 8.68
CA ASN A 74 -16.07 -4.77 8.54
C ASN A 74 -15.24 -3.88 7.61
N HIS A 75 -13.90 -3.98 7.66
CA HIS A 75 -13.04 -3.25 6.75
C HIS A 75 -13.21 -3.76 5.30
N TYR A 76 -13.30 -5.07 5.11
CA TYR A 76 -13.52 -5.67 3.79
C TYR A 76 -14.85 -5.24 3.19
N ASP A 77 -15.92 -5.25 3.97
CA ASP A 77 -17.25 -4.83 3.53
C ASP A 77 -17.23 -3.37 3.04
N VAL A 78 -16.68 -2.46 3.87
CA VAL A 78 -16.59 -1.04 3.52
C VAL A 78 -15.69 -0.79 2.32
N ALA A 79 -14.51 -1.41 2.26
CA ALA A 79 -13.58 -1.24 1.15
C ALA A 79 -14.16 -1.77 -0.17
N THR A 80 -14.86 -2.92 -0.11
CA THR A 80 -15.55 -3.51 -1.25
C THR A 80 -16.70 -2.62 -1.75
N GLU A 81 -17.52 -2.10 -0.83
CA GLU A 81 -18.61 -1.17 -1.16
C GLU A 81 -18.07 0.10 -1.84
N TRP A 82 -16.99 0.69 -1.30
CA TRP A 82 -16.34 1.85 -1.89
C TRP A 82 -15.79 1.57 -3.28
N PHE A 83 -15.10 0.44 -3.46
CA PHE A 83 -14.60 0.04 -4.76
C PHE A 83 -15.74 -0.09 -5.77
N GLN A 84 -16.81 -0.81 -5.40
CA GLN A 84 -17.96 -1.03 -6.27
C GLN A 84 -18.67 0.27 -6.66
N LYS A 85 -18.82 1.19 -5.70
CA LYS A 85 -19.37 2.51 -5.97
C LYS A 85 -18.53 3.26 -7.01
N LEU A 86 -17.23 3.39 -6.80
CA LEU A 86 -16.34 4.12 -7.72
C LEU A 86 -16.26 3.44 -9.10
N HIS A 87 -16.28 2.11 -9.14
CA HIS A 87 -16.34 1.36 -10.37
C HIS A 87 -17.64 1.65 -11.14
N ASN A 88 -18.80 1.59 -10.49
CA ASN A 88 -20.10 1.86 -11.09
C ASN A 88 -20.23 3.32 -11.55
N ASP A 89 -19.60 4.25 -10.84
CA ASP A 89 -19.55 5.66 -11.21
C ASP A 89 -18.57 5.93 -12.39
N GLY A 90 -17.90 4.90 -12.91
CA GLY A 90 -16.96 5.01 -14.03
C GLY A 90 -15.68 5.78 -13.72
N VAL A 91 -15.27 5.81 -12.44
CA VAL A 91 -14.08 6.56 -12.00
C VAL A 91 -12.79 5.88 -12.42
N PHE A 92 -12.78 4.54 -12.49
CA PHE A 92 -11.58 3.77 -12.82
C PHE A 92 -11.39 3.60 -14.32
N SER A 93 -10.12 3.58 -14.75
CA SER A 93 -9.71 3.07 -16.06
C SER A 93 -9.21 1.62 -15.92
N GLU A 94 -9.42 0.82 -16.96
CA GLU A 94 -8.84 -0.52 -17.05
C GLU A 94 -7.59 -0.47 -17.91
N GLU A 95 -6.52 -1.10 -17.44
CA GLU A 95 -5.27 -1.21 -18.19
C GLU A 95 -4.79 -2.67 -18.19
N VAL A 96 -4.38 -3.14 -19.37
CA VAL A 96 -3.70 -4.42 -19.55
C VAL A 96 -2.21 -4.15 -19.60
N LEU A 97 -1.46 -4.86 -18.77
CA LEU A 97 0.00 -4.70 -18.69
C LEU A 97 0.69 -6.06 -18.62
N GLN A 98 1.99 -6.06 -18.95
CA GLN A 98 2.85 -7.20 -18.78
C GLN A 98 3.45 -7.17 -17.37
N GLN A 99 3.21 -8.23 -16.60
CA GLN A 99 3.74 -8.38 -15.25
C GLN A 99 4.50 -9.69 -15.13
N TYR A 100 5.51 -9.71 -14.28
CA TYR A 100 6.26 -10.93 -14.02
C TYR A 100 5.40 -11.96 -13.27
N TYR A 101 5.50 -13.20 -13.69
CA TYR A 101 4.80 -14.37 -13.17
C TYR A 101 5.80 -15.45 -12.78
N ASP A 102 5.62 -16.02 -11.61
CA ASP A 102 6.39 -17.17 -11.13
C ASP A 102 5.65 -18.45 -11.49
N GLU A 103 6.21 -19.22 -12.41
CA GLU A 103 5.57 -20.45 -12.90
C GLU A 103 5.58 -21.58 -11.85
N GLU A 104 6.57 -21.60 -10.96
CA GLU A 104 6.64 -22.59 -9.88
C GLU A 104 5.59 -22.34 -8.81
N ASN A 105 5.46 -21.10 -8.37
CA ASN A 105 4.46 -20.71 -7.37
C ASN A 105 3.10 -20.35 -7.98
N LYS A 106 2.97 -20.36 -9.32
CA LYS A 106 1.74 -20.08 -10.08
C LYS A 106 1.07 -18.74 -9.71
N GLN A 107 1.87 -17.71 -9.48
CA GLN A 107 1.34 -16.39 -9.10
C GLN A 107 2.08 -15.25 -9.79
N PHE A 108 1.39 -14.13 -9.97
CA PHE A 108 2.03 -12.88 -10.37
C PHE A 108 2.92 -12.34 -9.25
N LEU A 109 3.98 -11.66 -9.66
CA LEU A 109 4.96 -11.10 -8.74
C LEU A 109 4.74 -9.59 -8.62
N ALA A 110 4.30 -9.13 -7.46
CA ALA A 110 4.35 -7.72 -7.12
C ALA A 110 5.83 -7.26 -7.03
N ASP A 111 6.04 -5.95 -7.13
CA ASP A 111 7.37 -5.36 -7.28
C ASP A 111 8.41 -5.87 -6.27
N ARG A 112 8.02 -6.06 -5.01
CA ARG A 112 8.91 -6.59 -3.94
C ARG A 112 9.09 -8.10 -3.94
N TYR A 113 8.36 -8.83 -4.77
CA TYR A 113 8.63 -10.23 -5.04
C TYR A 113 9.68 -10.44 -6.13
N ILE A 114 10.20 -9.36 -6.73
CA ILE A 114 11.20 -9.42 -7.77
C ILE A 114 12.48 -8.78 -7.26
N THR A 115 13.57 -9.50 -7.39
CA THR A 115 14.90 -9.01 -7.06
C THR A 115 15.81 -9.14 -8.28
N GLY A 116 16.84 -8.31 -8.34
CA GLY A 116 17.81 -8.36 -9.43
C GLY A 116 18.92 -7.34 -9.21
N ILE A 117 19.71 -7.11 -10.26
CA ILE A 117 20.80 -6.16 -10.22
C ILE A 117 20.27 -4.77 -10.58
N CYS A 118 20.54 -3.78 -9.74
CA CYS A 118 20.17 -2.40 -9.98
C CYS A 118 20.83 -1.86 -11.26
N PRO A 119 20.09 -1.28 -12.23
CA PRO A 119 20.67 -0.73 -13.45
C PRO A 119 21.56 0.48 -13.19
N SER A 120 21.30 1.25 -12.11
CA SER A 120 22.01 2.48 -11.77
C SER A 120 23.34 2.21 -11.06
N CYS A 121 23.32 1.50 -9.92
CA CYS A 121 24.52 1.29 -9.09
C CYS A 121 25.12 -0.12 -9.17
N LYS A 122 24.56 -1.01 -9.97
CA LYS A 122 24.99 -2.40 -10.16
C LYS A 122 24.98 -3.27 -8.89
N GLN A 123 24.30 -2.81 -7.84
CA GLN A 123 24.10 -3.61 -6.63
C GLN A 123 23.19 -4.80 -6.93
N ASP A 124 23.57 -5.97 -6.48
CA ASP A 124 22.72 -7.18 -6.50
C ASP A 124 21.68 -7.13 -5.37
N GLY A 125 20.53 -7.76 -5.58
CA GLY A 125 19.43 -7.82 -4.60
C GLY A 125 18.59 -6.55 -4.53
N ALA A 126 18.62 -5.67 -5.54
CA ALA A 126 17.69 -4.55 -5.64
C ALA A 126 16.25 -5.07 -5.87
N TYR A 127 15.27 -4.46 -5.22
CA TYR A 127 13.85 -4.77 -5.43
C TYR A 127 13.28 -4.10 -6.68
N GLY A 128 12.17 -4.62 -7.17
CA GLY A 128 11.53 -4.12 -8.38
C GLY A 128 10.94 -2.71 -8.27
N ASP A 129 10.74 -2.18 -7.08
CA ASP A 129 10.25 -0.82 -6.84
C ASP A 129 11.36 0.18 -6.51
N GLN A 130 12.43 -0.29 -5.85
CA GLN A 130 13.48 0.60 -5.36
C GLN A 130 14.79 -0.17 -5.10
N CYS A 131 15.91 0.51 -5.34
CA CYS A 131 17.21 0.04 -4.89
C CYS A 131 17.51 0.57 -3.48
N GLU A 132 17.61 -0.31 -2.50
CA GLU A 132 17.87 0.08 -1.11
C GLU A 132 19.26 0.68 -0.87
N LYS A 133 20.22 0.45 -1.79
CA LYS A 133 21.57 1.00 -1.69
C LYS A 133 21.69 2.43 -2.21
N CYS A 134 21.14 2.72 -3.39
CA CYS A 134 21.29 4.04 -4.01
C CYS A 134 20.01 4.88 -4.00
N GLY A 135 18.87 4.31 -3.54
CA GLY A 135 17.59 5.00 -3.46
C GLY A 135 16.88 5.20 -4.81
N ALA A 136 17.42 4.67 -5.91
CA ALA A 136 16.80 4.81 -7.21
C ALA A 136 15.44 4.13 -7.23
N SER A 137 14.40 4.83 -7.70
CA SER A 137 13.11 4.25 -8.04
C SER A 137 13.26 3.40 -9.29
N LEU A 138 12.71 2.21 -9.27
CA LEU A 138 12.84 1.20 -10.32
C LEU A 138 11.48 0.68 -10.77
N SER A 139 11.45 0.12 -11.97
CA SER A 139 10.40 -0.79 -12.40
C SER A 139 10.97 -2.22 -12.42
N PRO A 140 10.17 -3.26 -12.11
CA PRO A 140 10.62 -4.64 -12.17
C PRO A 140 11.29 -5.02 -13.48
N THR A 141 10.83 -4.46 -14.60
CA THR A 141 11.35 -4.72 -15.95
C THR A 141 12.71 -4.05 -16.22
N GLU A 142 13.13 -3.10 -15.39
CA GLU A 142 14.43 -2.43 -15.51
C GLU A 142 15.55 -3.19 -14.79
N LEU A 143 15.21 -4.12 -13.90
CA LEU A 143 16.20 -4.94 -13.21
C LEU A 143 16.97 -5.82 -14.16
N ILE A 144 18.30 -5.89 -13.98
CA ILE A 144 19.15 -6.79 -14.71
C ILE A 144 19.09 -8.18 -14.04
N ASN A 145 18.86 -9.23 -14.82
CA ASN A 145 18.68 -10.60 -14.35
C ASN A 145 17.62 -10.72 -13.23
N PRO A 146 16.37 -10.35 -13.49
CA PRO A 146 15.32 -10.43 -12.49
C PRO A 146 15.08 -11.88 -12.05
N LYS A 147 14.83 -12.05 -10.74
CA LYS A 147 14.52 -13.33 -10.10
C LYS A 147 13.30 -13.18 -9.21
N SER A 148 12.50 -14.24 -9.12
CA SER A 148 11.46 -14.35 -8.12
C SER A 148 12.08 -14.47 -6.72
N ALA A 149 11.66 -13.62 -5.78
CA ALA A 149 12.06 -13.78 -4.38
C ALA A 149 11.40 -15.00 -3.70
N LEU A 150 10.43 -15.63 -4.37
CA LEU A 150 9.70 -16.80 -3.84
C LEU A 150 10.37 -18.12 -4.22
N SER A 151 10.71 -18.29 -5.50
CA SER A 151 11.32 -19.52 -6.03
C SER A 151 12.81 -19.39 -6.30
N GLY A 152 13.34 -18.18 -6.44
CA GLY A 152 14.71 -17.92 -6.91
C GLY A 152 14.87 -18.04 -8.44
N ASN A 153 13.83 -18.49 -9.15
CA ASN A 153 13.86 -18.71 -10.58
C ASN A 153 13.65 -17.40 -11.37
N LYS A 154 14.00 -17.45 -12.66
CA LYS A 154 13.73 -16.37 -13.58
C LYS A 154 12.23 -16.32 -13.87
N PRO A 155 11.54 -15.20 -13.60
CA PRO A 155 10.11 -15.08 -13.87
C PRO A 155 9.84 -14.85 -15.36
N VAL A 156 8.62 -15.15 -15.79
CA VAL A 156 8.13 -14.92 -17.16
C VAL A 156 7.18 -13.74 -17.17
N LEU A 157 7.07 -13.03 -18.30
CA LEU A 157 6.06 -11.98 -18.46
C LEU A 157 4.73 -12.58 -18.89
N LYS A 158 3.65 -12.20 -18.22
CA LYS A 158 2.27 -12.54 -18.59
C LYS A 158 1.41 -11.29 -18.56
N GLU A 159 0.36 -11.29 -19.37
CA GLU A 159 -0.62 -10.20 -19.35
C GLU A 159 -1.50 -10.32 -18.11
N THR A 160 -1.76 -9.18 -17.47
CA THR A 160 -2.74 -9.03 -16.42
C THR A 160 -3.50 -7.72 -16.58
N LYS A 161 -4.70 -7.66 -16.02
CA LYS A 161 -5.59 -6.52 -16.11
C LYS A 161 -5.85 -5.93 -14.73
N HIS A 162 -5.64 -4.62 -14.60
CA HIS A 162 -5.89 -3.91 -13.36
C HIS A 162 -6.76 -2.67 -13.57
N TRP A 163 -7.42 -2.27 -12.48
CA TRP A 163 -8.12 -0.98 -12.41
C TRP A 163 -7.21 0.09 -11.85
N TYR A 164 -7.25 1.24 -12.49
CA TYR A 164 -6.44 2.40 -12.14
C TYR A 164 -7.32 3.58 -11.75
N LEU A 165 -6.93 4.28 -10.70
CA LEU A 165 -7.46 5.61 -10.39
C LEU A 165 -6.67 6.63 -11.22
N PRO A 166 -7.30 7.35 -12.17
CA PRO A 166 -6.62 8.30 -13.03
C PRO A 166 -6.33 9.63 -12.29
N LEU A 167 -5.33 9.63 -11.40
CA LEU A 167 -4.98 10.78 -10.56
C LEU A 167 -4.65 12.03 -11.38
N ASN A 168 -4.10 11.86 -12.59
CA ASN A 168 -3.83 12.95 -13.53
C ASN A 168 -5.09 13.76 -13.86
N ASN A 169 -6.27 13.16 -13.88
CA ASN A 169 -7.53 13.86 -14.15
C ASN A 169 -7.92 14.82 -13.01
N PHE A 170 -7.44 14.57 -11.80
CA PHE A 170 -7.70 15.39 -10.62
C PHE A 170 -6.62 16.46 -10.39
N GLU A 171 -5.53 16.43 -11.14
CA GLU A 171 -4.38 17.33 -10.95
C GLU A 171 -4.73 18.82 -11.02
N PRO A 172 -5.55 19.32 -11.99
CA PRO A 172 -5.92 20.74 -12.03
C PRO A 172 -6.65 21.19 -10.77
N TRP A 173 -7.60 20.37 -10.31
CA TRP A 173 -8.34 20.65 -9.08
C TRP A 173 -7.44 20.58 -7.83
N LEU A 174 -6.53 19.62 -7.76
CA LEU A 174 -5.57 19.48 -6.65
C LEU A 174 -4.61 20.68 -6.59
N LYS A 175 -4.12 21.17 -7.74
CA LYS A 175 -3.28 22.37 -7.81
C LYS A 175 -3.99 23.59 -7.23
N GLU A 176 -5.23 23.80 -7.61
CA GLU A 176 -6.02 24.90 -7.07
C GLU A 176 -6.30 24.73 -5.56
N TRP A 177 -6.65 23.51 -5.15
CA TRP A 177 -6.94 23.20 -3.77
C TRP A 177 -5.73 23.41 -2.85
N ILE A 178 -4.54 22.95 -3.24
CA ILE A 178 -3.33 23.06 -2.41
C ILE A 178 -2.90 24.53 -2.25
N GLU A 179 -3.03 25.35 -3.29
CA GLU A 179 -2.75 26.79 -3.20
C GLU A 179 -3.71 27.50 -2.22
N LYS A 180 -5.00 27.18 -2.26
CA LYS A 180 -5.98 27.69 -1.29
C LYS A 180 -5.68 27.26 0.16
N LYS A 181 -5.12 26.08 0.35
CA LYS A 181 -4.79 25.52 1.67
C LYS A 181 -3.39 25.89 2.18
N LYS A 182 -2.54 26.47 1.34
CA LYS A 182 -1.17 26.85 1.67
C LYS A 182 -1.02 27.57 3.02
N PRO A 183 -1.87 28.55 3.41
CA PRO A 183 -1.74 29.24 4.69
C PRO A 183 -1.97 28.35 5.91
N LEU A 184 -2.64 27.20 5.73
CA LEU A 184 -2.99 26.25 6.79
C LEU A 184 -2.00 25.07 6.88
N LEU A 185 -1.11 24.94 5.91
CA LEU A 185 -0.18 23.81 5.80
C LEU A 185 1.20 24.22 6.30
N LYS A 186 1.89 23.25 6.90
CA LYS A 186 3.33 23.39 7.19
C LYS A 186 4.10 23.48 5.87
N SER A 187 5.15 24.29 5.83
CA SER A 187 5.94 24.55 4.62
C SER A 187 6.49 23.29 3.95
N ASN A 188 6.95 22.32 4.73
CA ASN A 188 7.45 21.05 4.23
C ASN A 188 6.33 20.18 3.60
N VAL A 189 5.12 20.20 4.18
CA VAL A 189 3.96 19.48 3.62
C VAL A 189 3.54 20.10 2.29
N TYR A 190 3.39 21.43 2.26
CA TYR A 190 3.07 22.15 1.02
C TYR A 190 4.13 21.92 -0.05
N GLY A 191 5.43 22.04 0.31
CA GLY A 191 6.53 21.84 -0.63
C GLY A 191 6.55 20.44 -1.25
N GLN A 192 6.32 19.40 -0.46
CA GLN A 192 6.28 18.03 -0.95
C GLN A 192 5.10 17.78 -1.90
N VAL A 193 3.91 18.22 -1.52
CA VAL A 193 2.71 18.05 -2.37
C VAL A 193 2.87 18.84 -3.68
N LYS A 194 3.40 20.07 -3.59
CA LYS A 194 3.67 20.90 -4.77
C LYS A 194 4.66 20.22 -5.70
N SER A 195 5.74 19.64 -5.21
CA SER A 195 6.72 18.91 -6.03
C SER A 195 6.06 17.78 -6.82
N TRP A 196 5.22 16.96 -6.19
CA TRP A 196 4.50 15.89 -6.90
C TRP A 196 3.55 16.41 -7.98
N LEU A 197 2.87 17.52 -7.71
CA LEU A 197 1.97 18.15 -8.68
C LEU A 197 2.73 18.82 -9.84
N ASP A 198 3.93 19.35 -9.59
CA ASP A 198 4.78 19.95 -10.62
C ASP A 198 5.41 18.87 -11.53
N GLU A 199 5.75 17.70 -10.98
CA GLU A 199 6.21 16.52 -11.72
C GLU A 199 5.10 15.86 -12.56
N GLY A 200 3.85 16.12 -12.23
CA GLY A 200 2.66 15.52 -12.82
C GLY A 200 2.25 14.21 -12.18
N LEU A 201 0.96 14.06 -11.88
CA LEU A 201 0.40 12.85 -11.32
C LEU A 201 0.21 11.78 -12.40
N ARG A 202 0.40 10.52 -12.01
CA ARG A 202 0.17 9.36 -12.89
C ARG A 202 -1.01 8.54 -12.40
N PRO A 203 -1.72 7.82 -13.28
CA PRO A 203 -2.72 6.83 -12.88
C PRO A 203 -2.12 5.85 -11.88
N ARG A 204 -2.90 5.49 -10.86
CA ARG A 204 -2.46 4.59 -9.79
C ARG A 204 -3.30 3.33 -9.77
N ALA A 205 -2.64 2.18 -9.89
CA ALA A 205 -3.33 0.90 -9.82
C ALA A 205 -3.97 0.72 -8.44
N ILE A 206 -5.24 0.35 -8.44
CA ILE A 206 -6.05 0.10 -7.23
C ILE A 206 -6.07 -1.39 -6.91
N THR A 207 -5.96 -2.24 -7.93
CA THR A 207 -5.93 -3.69 -7.75
C THR A 207 -4.52 -4.25 -7.93
N ARG A 208 -4.31 -5.45 -7.40
CA ARG A 208 -3.06 -6.22 -7.50
C ARG A 208 -3.39 -7.70 -7.59
N ASP A 209 -2.57 -8.45 -8.27
CA ASP A 209 -2.62 -9.93 -8.30
C ASP A 209 -1.96 -10.49 -7.03
N LEU A 210 -2.67 -10.46 -5.92
CA LEU A 210 -2.23 -10.93 -4.62
C LEU A 210 -3.33 -11.76 -3.98
N GLU A 211 -2.98 -12.92 -3.42
CA GLU A 211 -3.93 -13.79 -2.70
C GLU A 211 -4.38 -13.19 -1.35
N TRP A 212 -3.51 -12.37 -0.72
CA TRP A 212 -3.79 -11.74 0.55
C TRP A 212 -4.14 -10.26 0.36
N GLY A 213 -5.42 -9.95 0.48
CA GLY A 213 -5.95 -8.61 0.29
C GLY A 213 -7.47 -8.55 0.41
N VAL A 214 -8.04 -7.38 0.18
CA VAL A 214 -9.49 -7.22 0.05
C VAL A 214 -9.93 -7.76 -1.32
N PRO A 215 -10.90 -8.68 -1.40
CA PRO A 215 -11.37 -9.21 -2.67
C PRO A 215 -11.95 -8.12 -3.58
N VAL A 216 -11.65 -8.20 -4.87
CA VAL A 216 -12.20 -7.28 -5.87
C VAL A 216 -13.62 -7.73 -6.24
N PRO A 217 -14.66 -6.91 -6.03
CA PRO A 217 -16.07 -7.36 -6.14
C PRO A 217 -16.65 -7.35 -7.56
N VAL A 218 -15.81 -7.31 -8.59
CA VAL A 218 -16.24 -7.23 -9.99
C VAL A 218 -15.63 -8.35 -10.82
N LYS A 219 -16.36 -8.80 -11.86
CA LYS A 219 -15.87 -9.85 -12.76
C LYS A 219 -14.60 -9.42 -13.48
N GLY A 220 -13.62 -10.30 -13.51
CA GLY A 220 -12.28 -10.02 -14.07
C GLY A 220 -11.29 -9.46 -13.04
N GLY A 221 -11.68 -9.37 -11.78
CA GLY A 221 -10.79 -9.09 -10.64
C GLY A 221 -10.40 -10.36 -9.87
N GLU A 222 -10.62 -11.52 -10.45
CA GLU A 222 -10.18 -12.82 -9.91
C GLU A 222 -8.69 -12.98 -10.24
N GLY A 223 -7.84 -12.48 -9.36
CA GLY A 223 -6.41 -12.71 -9.33
C GLY A 223 -6.04 -13.49 -8.08
#